data_95550c2d55631985e41c44f1d93d2536
#
_entry.id   95550c2d55631985e41c44f1d93d2536
#
_cell.length_a   1.000
_cell.length_b   1.000
_cell.length_c   1.000
_cell.angle_alpha   90.00
_cell.angle_beta   90.00
_cell.angle_gamma   90.00
#
_symmetry.space_group_name_H-M   'P 1'
#
loop_
_entity.id
_entity.type
_entity.pdbx_description
1 polymer ?
#
loop_
_entity_poly.entity_id
_entity_poly.type
_entity_poly.pdbx_seq_one_letter_code
_entity_poly.pdbx_strand_id
1 'polypeptide(L)'
;RQAEMAALQNALDAGELPLRVTHNDTKLNNVLFDAKTRKALCIIDLDTVMPGSALYDYGDSIRFGAATAAEDERELDKMEMSLERFRVFTRGYVRACPGLTQKELELLPLGAKVMTMECGVRFLTDHIDGDNYFSIHREGQNLDRAHTQFKLVTDMERKWDKMKEIVNEEVQNAKENGSCCI
;
A
#
# COMPACT_ATOMS: atom_id res chain seq x y z
N ARG A 1 -0.18 15.60 9.59
CA ARG A 1 0.00 14.62 8.49
C ARG A 1 0.02 15.26 7.10
N GLN A 2 -0.59 16.43 6.89
CA GLN A 2 -0.72 17.03 5.55
C GLN A 2 0.62 17.17 4.80
N ALA A 3 1.68 17.64 5.45
CA ALA A 3 2.99 17.79 4.82
C ALA A 3 3.59 16.46 4.35
N GLU A 4 3.40 15.38 5.11
CA GLU A 4 3.86 14.05 4.74
C GLU A 4 3.07 13.46 3.57
N MET A 5 1.75 13.76 3.50
CA MET A 5 0.90 13.28 2.40
C MET A 5 1.31 13.88 1.05
N ALA A 6 1.84 15.09 1.03
CA ALA A 6 2.36 15.73 -0.17
C ALA A 6 3.78 15.26 -0.55
N ALA A 7 4.49 14.55 0.33
CA ALA A 7 5.92 14.29 0.16
C ALA A 7 6.23 13.45 -1.09
N LEU A 8 5.41 12.45 -1.41
CA LEU A 8 5.62 11.62 -2.60
C LEU A 8 5.35 12.40 -3.88
N GLN A 9 4.29 13.20 -3.92
CA GLN A 9 3.98 14.04 -5.07
C GLN A 9 5.05 15.10 -5.27
N ASN A 10 5.48 15.75 -4.20
CA ASN A 10 6.56 16.74 -4.27
C ASN A 10 7.87 16.12 -4.80
N ALA A 11 8.19 14.88 -4.42
CA ALA A 11 9.37 14.19 -4.91
C ALA A 11 9.25 13.80 -6.41
N LEU A 12 8.04 13.45 -6.87
CA LEU A 12 7.77 13.24 -8.30
C LEU A 12 7.92 14.55 -9.10
N ASP A 13 7.31 15.62 -8.62
CA ASP A 13 7.35 16.94 -9.26
C ASP A 13 8.77 17.51 -9.33
N ALA A 14 9.59 17.21 -8.32
CA ALA A 14 11.01 17.56 -8.27
C ALA A 14 11.91 16.64 -9.13
N GLY A 15 11.37 15.58 -9.73
CA GLY A 15 12.14 14.61 -10.51
C GLY A 15 13.04 13.69 -9.66
N GLU A 16 12.83 13.63 -8.35
CA GLU A 16 13.56 12.73 -7.44
C GLU A 16 13.08 11.28 -7.53
N LEU A 17 11.85 11.08 -7.97
CA LEU A 17 11.24 9.77 -8.22
C LEU A 17 10.95 9.60 -9.72
N PRO A 18 11.28 8.45 -10.31
CA PRO A 18 10.97 8.17 -11.70
C PRO A 18 9.47 7.87 -11.87
N LEU A 19 8.92 8.23 -13.03
CA LEU A 19 7.65 7.69 -13.47
C LEU A 19 7.84 6.25 -13.97
N ARG A 20 6.94 5.38 -13.56
CA ARG A 20 6.89 3.97 -13.96
C ARG A 20 5.52 3.65 -14.53
N VAL A 21 5.38 2.49 -15.14
CA VAL A 21 4.05 1.92 -15.44
C VAL A 21 3.52 1.32 -14.15
N THR A 22 2.41 1.86 -13.66
CA THR A 22 1.78 1.47 -12.40
C THR A 22 0.36 0.95 -12.63
N HIS A 23 -0.09 0.04 -11.79
CA HIS A 23 -1.43 -0.51 -11.83
C HIS A 23 -2.46 0.43 -11.18
N ASN A 24 -2.09 1.08 -10.08
CA ASN A 24 -2.88 2.04 -9.27
C ASN A 24 -4.14 1.48 -8.59
N ASP A 25 -4.31 0.15 -8.57
CA ASP A 25 -5.32 -0.56 -7.76
C ASP A 25 -4.80 -1.97 -7.43
N THR A 26 -3.71 -2.04 -6.68
CA THR A 26 -2.94 -3.27 -6.41
C THR A 26 -3.44 -4.06 -5.21
N LYS A 27 -4.68 -3.86 -4.82
CA LYS A 27 -5.31 -4.68 -3.78
C LYS A 27 -5.29 -6.17 -4.17
N LEU A 28 -5.18 -7.05 -3.18
CA LEU A 28 -5.05 -8.50 -3.39
C LEU A 28 -6.22 -9.11 -4.20
N ASN A 29 -7.39 -8.47 -4.17
CA ASN A 29 -8.57 -8.89 -4.93
C ASN A 29 -8.35 -8.82 -6.46
N ASN A 30 -7.38 -8.03 -6.92
CA ASN A 30 -7.01 -7.91 -8.33
C ASN A 30 -5.93 -8.91 -8.76
N VAL A 31 -5.62 -9.90 -7.93
CA VAL A 31 -4.73 -11.03 -8.24
C VAL A 31 -5.55 -12.32 -8.23
N LEU A 32 -5.60 -13.02 -9.37
CA LEU A 32 -6.21 -14.33 -9.44
C LEU A 32 -5.22 -15.42 -9.00
N PHE A 33 -5.70 -16.33 -8.17
CA PHE A 33 -4.94 -17.47 -7.67
C PHE A 33 -5.56 -18.80 -8.12
N ASP A 34 -4.71 -19.75 -8.44
CA ASP A 34 -5.15 -21.12 -8.64
C ASP A 34 -5.68 -21.72 -7.33
N ALA A 35 -6.91 -22.21 -7.35
CA ALA A 35 -7.60 -22.67 -6.16
C ALA A 35 -6.93 -23.89 -5.48
N LYS A 36 -6.19 -24.70 -6.23
CA LYS A 36 -5.52 -25.91 -5.73
C LYS A 36 -4.09 -25.64 -5.29
N THR A 37 -3.32 -24.96 -6.15
CA THR A 37 -1.89 -24.74 -5.90
C THR A 37 -1.60 -23.47 -5.12
N ARG A 38 -2.58 -22.59 -4.96
CA ARG A 38 -2.45 -21.25 -4.34
C ARG A 38 -1.42 -20.34 -5.03
N LYS A 39 -1.01 -20.64 -6.25
CA LYS A 39 -0.10 -19.81 -7.04
C LYS A 39 -0.87 -18.69 -7.71
N ALA A 40 -0.25 -17.51 -7.77
CA ALA A 40 -0.77 -16.39 -8.55
C ALA A 40 -0.77 -16.77 -10.04
N LEU A 41 -1.86 -16.47 -10.74
CA LEU A 41 -2.07 -16.75 -12.16
C LEU A 41 -1.93 -15.50 -13.02
N CYS A 42 -2.65 -14.44 -12.66
CA CYS A 42 -2.61 -13.18 -13.40
C CYS A 42 -3.14 -12.02 -12.53
N ILE A 43 -2.82 -10.82 -12.98
CA ILE A 43 -3.37 -9.55 -12.47
C ILE A 43 -4.53 -9.15 -13.36
N ILE A 44 -5.60 -8.62 -12.78
CA ILE A 44 -6.81 -8.16 -13.47
C ILE A 44 -7.10 -6.71 -13.09
N ASP A 45 -8.16 -6.13 -13.68
CA ASP A 45 -8.62 -4.76 -13.42
C ASP A 45 -7.57 -3.71 -13.86
N LEU A 46 -7.22 -3.75 -15.15
CA LEU A 46 -6.14 -2.96 -15.73
C LEU A 46 -6.55 -1.56 -16.18
N ASP A 47 -7.77 -1.13 -15.88
CA ASP A 47 -8.34 0.15 -16.32
C ASP A 47 -7.58 1.36 -15.80
N THR A 48 -6.90 1.19 -14.65
CA THR A 48 -6.15 2.24 -13.96
C THR A 48 -4.66 2.25 -14.29
N VAL A 49 -4.21 1.39 -15.21
CA VAL A 49 -2.80 1.32 -15.62
C VAL A 49 -2.39 2.60 -16.34
N MET A 50 -1.44 3.34 -15.74
CA MET A 50 -0.92 4.60 -16.28
C MET A 50 0.48 4.90 -15.73
N PRO A 51 1.19 5.93 -16.23
CA PRO A 51 2.41 6.39 -15.59
C PRO A 51 2.16 6.90 -14.17
N GLY A 52 2.96 6.43 -13.22
CA GLY A 52 2.83 6.78 -11.81
C GLY A 52 4.08 6.42 -11.00
N SER A 53 3.95 6.42 -9.67
CA SER A 53 5.01 6.02 -8.77
C SER A 53 4.85 4.56 -8.34
N ALA A 54 5.95 3.80 -8.38
CA ALA A 54 5.99 2.46 -7.81
C ALA A 54 5.59 2.42 -6.31
N LEU A 55 5.72 3.56 -5.62
CA LEU A 55 5.34 3.70 -4.22
C LEU A 55 3.81 3.67 -4.01
N TYR A 56 3.03 4.05 -5.03
CA TYR A 56 1.57 3.96 -4.98
C TYR A 56 1.12 2.49 -5.05
N ASP A 57 1.64 1.72 -5.99
CA ASP A 57 1.33 0.29 -6.11
C ASP A 57 1.77 -0.50 -4.88
N TYR A 58 3.00 -0.25 -4.40
CA TYR A 58 3.48 -0.85 -3.17
C TYR A 58 2.59 -0.48 -1.97
N GLY A 59 2.27 0.81 -1.86
CA GLY A 59 1.49 1.35 -0.74
C GLY A 59 0.08 0.78 -0.66
N ASP A 60 -0.61 0.70 -1.79
CA ASP A 60 -1.96 0.13 -1.86
C ASP A 60 -1.97 -1.38 -1.56
N SER A 61 -0.97 -2.11 -2.06
CA SER A 61 -0.79 -3.53 -1.72
C SER A 61 -0.57 -3.76 -0.22
N ILE A 62 0.23 -2.91 0.44
CA ILE A 62 0.46 -2.99 1.89
C ILE A 62 -0.81 -2.62 2.67
N ARG A 63 -1.48 -1.54 2.28
CA ARG A 63 -2.73 -1.10 2.90
C ARG A 63 -3.73 -2.25 3.01
N PHE A 64 -3.89 -2.99 1.93
CA PHE A 64 -4.83 -4.11 1.88
C PHE A 64 -4.23 -5.39 2.48
N GLY A 65 -3.02 -5.77 2.05
CA GLY A 65 -2.43 -7.08 2.36
C GLY A 65 -1.88 -7.21 3.78
N ALA A 66 -1.40 -6.13 4.38
CA ALA A 66 -0.83 -6.15 5.73
C ALA A 66 -1.84 -5.81 6.85
N ALA A 67 -3.06 -5.38 6.51
CA ALA A 67 -4.12 -5.17 7.49
C ALA A 67 -4.57 -6.49 8.13
N THR A 68 -4.85 -6.48 9.43
CA THR A 68 -5.27 -7.66 10.19
C THR A 68 -6.76 -7.95 10.13
N ALA A 69 -7.58 -6.97 9.76
CA ALA A 69 -9.03 -7.05 9.70
C ALA A 69 -9.57 -6.58 8.34
N ALA A 70 -10.86 -6.75 8.12
CA ALA A 70 -11.55 -6.30 6.93
C ALA A 70 -11.53 -4.77 6.81
N GLU A 71 -11.63 -4.26 5.57
CA GLU A 71 -11.58 -2.83 5.29
C GLU A 71 -12.72 -2.04 5.96
N ASP A 72 -13.86 -2.67 6.20
CA ASP A 72 -15.05 -2.10 6.87
C ASP A 72 -15.30 -2.68 8.28
N GLU A 73 -14.24 -3.17 8.94
CA GLU A 73 -14.33 -3.69 10.31
C GLU A 73 -14.79 -2.59 11.28
N ARG A 74 -15.78 -2.90 12.11
CA ARG A 74 -16.35 -1.97 13.09
C ARG A 74 -15.60 -1.96 14.42
N GLU A 75 -15.03 -3.11 14.77
CA GLU A 75 -14.23 -3.26 15.98
C GLU A 75 -12.78 -2.82 15.69
N LEU A 76 -12.52 -1.52 15.80
CA LEU A 76 -11.24 -0.91 15.42
C LEU A 76 -10.02 -1.50 16.15
N ASP A 77 -10.22 -2.11 17.30
CA ASP A 77 -9.14 -2.79 18.03
C ASP A 77 -8.59 -4.02 17.31
N LYS A 78 -9.35 -4.59 16.36
CA LYS A 78 -8.88 -5.68 15.49
C LYS A 78 -8.01 -5.20 14.34
N MET A 79 -8.08 -3.88 14.02
CA MET A 79 -7.36 -3.30 12.90
C MET A 79 -5.95 -2.89 13.31
N GLU A 80 -4.99 -3.63 12.82
CA GLU A 80 -3.56 -3.36 12.99
C GLU A 80 -2.77 -3.60 11.70
N MET A 81 -1.59 -3.03 11.62
CA MET A 81 -0.57 -3.33 10.63
C MET A 81 0.23 -4.57 11.09
N SER A 82 0.11 -5.69 10.38
CA SER A 82 0.92 -6.87 10.61
C SER A 82 2.34 -6.67 10.05
N LEU A 83 3.32 -6.53 10.94
CA LEU A 83 4.73 -6.42 10.54
C LEU A 83 5.24 -7.70 9.83
N GLU A 84 4.68 -8.86 10.16
CA GLU A 84 5.01 -10.11 9.47
C GLU A 84 4.57 -10.08 8.00
N ARG A 85 3.30 -9.74 7.73
CA ARG A 85 2.77 -9.60 6.37
C ARG A 85 3.49 -8.50 5.60
N PHE A 86 3.75 -7.37 6.25
CA PHE A 86 4.56 -6.29 5.70
C PHE A 86 5.93 -6.77 5.26
N ARG A 87 6.65 -7.52 6.10
CA ARG A 87 7.96 -8.09 5.79
C ARG A 87 7.90 -9.04 4.60
N VAL A 88 6.93 -9.97 4.59
CA VAL A 88 6.80 -10.97 3.51
C VAL A 88 6.54 -10.28 2.18
N PHE A 89 5.63 -9.30 2.16
CA PHE A 89 5.33 -8.55 0.95
C PHE A 89 6.54 -7.73 0.48
N THR A 90 7.16 -6.97 1.39
CA THR A 90 8.36 -6.15 1.09
C THR A 90 9.47 -7.00 0.48
N ARG A 91 9.75 -8.17 1.06
CA ARG A 91 10.72 -9.13 0.53
C ARG A 91 10.40 -9.53 -0.91
N GLY A 92 9.16 -9.90 -1.17
CA GLY A 92 8.72 -10.29 -2.51
C GLY A 92 8.85 -9.15 -3.51
N TYR A 93 8.39 -7.96 -3.10
CA TYR A 93 8.39 -6.77 -3.94
C TYR A 93 9.81 -6.30 -4.31
N VAL A 94 10.70 -6.17 -3.34
CA VAL A 94 12.09 -5.73 -3.58
C VAL A 94 12.85 -6.72 -4.48
N ARG A 95 12.60 -8.02 -4.31
CA ARG A 95 13.22 -9.05 -5.18
C ARG A 95 12.66 -9.04 -6.60
N ALA A 96 11.37 -8.78 -6.76
CA ALA A 96 10.71 -8.75 -8.07
C ALA A 96 10.95 -7.44 -8.85
N CYS A 97 11.32 -6.37 -8.16
CA CYS A 97 11.52 -5.03 -8.73
C CYS A 97 12.98 -4.56 -8.57
N PRO A 98 13.97 -5.20 -9.22
CA PRO A 98 15.38 -4.87 -9.04
C PRO A 98 15.77 -3.47 -9.56
N GLY A 99 14.90 -2.86 -10.38
CA GLY A 99 15.14 -1.52 -10.93
C GLY A 99 14.64 -0.36 -10.06
N LEU A 100 14.25 -0.62 -8.80
CA LEU A 100 13.90 0.47 -7.88
C LEU A 100 15.14 1.28 -7.51
N THR A 101 15.02 2.61 -7.55
CA THR A 101 16.07 3.51 -7.10
C THR A 101 16.25 3.48 -5.59
N GLN A 102 17.40 3.92 -5.10
CA GLN A 102 17.64 4.01 -3.65
C GLN A 102 16.57 4.89 -2.95
N LYS A 103 16.17 5.98 -3.60
CA LYS A 103 15.12 6.88 -3.09
C LYS A 103 13.76 6.20 -2.98
N GLU A 104 13.39 5.39 -3.99
CA GLU A 104 12.14 4.61 -3.94
C GLU A 104 12.18 3.60 -2.79
N LEU A 105 13.28 2.88 -2.61
CA LEU A 105 13.46 1.92 -1.52
C LEU A 105 13.32 2.58 -0.13
N GLU A 106 13.93 3.74 0.07
CA GLU A 106 13.85 4.50 1.32
C GLU A 106 12.43 4.98 1.63
N LEU A 107 11.64 5.26 0.59
CA LEU A 107 10.29 5.80 0.72
C LEU A 107 9.19 4.73 0.73
N LEU A 108 9.52 3.43 0.63
CA LEU A 108 8.51 2.34 0.70
C LEU A 108 7.59 2.44 1.93
N PRO A 109 8.10 2.66 3.17
CA PRO A 109 7.21 2.82 4.33
C PRO A 109 6.27 4.03 4.22
N LEU A 110 6.77 5.13 3.63
CA LEU A 110 5.96 6.33 3.40
C LEU A 110 4.90 6.08 2.34
N GLY A 111 5.20 5.32 1.29
CA GLY A 111 4.23 4.88 0.28
C GLY A 111 3.05 4.16 0.91
N ALA A 112 3.31 3.21 1.81
CA ALA A 112 2.27 2.50 2.54
C ALA A 112 1.38 3.46 3.36
N LYS A 113 1.98 4.38 4.10
CA LYS A 113 1.27 5.37 4.92
C LYS A 113 0.44 6.34 4.09
N VAL A 114 1.00 6.86 2.99
CA VAL A 114 0.34 7.83 2.11
C VAL A 114 -0.87 7.20 1.44
N MET A 115 -0.73 6.02 0.85
CA MET A 115 -1.83 5.34 0.16
C MET A 115 -2.95 4.94 1.13
N THR A 116 -2.61 4.51 2.34
CA THR A 116 -3.60 4.21 3.37
C THR A 116 -4.38 5.47 3.80
N MET A 117 -3.68 6.59 3.99
CA MET A 117 -4.31 7.86 4.36
C MET A 117 -5.17 8.41 3.23
N GLU A 118 -4.68 8.36 1.99
CA GLU A 118 -5.41 8.79 0.79
C GLU A 118 -6.74 8.03 0.66
N CYS A 119 -6.66 6.71 0.75
CA CYS A 119 -7.86 5.86 0.67
C CYS A 119 -8.86 6.17 1.79
N GLY A 120 -8.39 6.38 3.01
CA GLY A 120 -9.25 6.80 4.13
C GLY A 120 -9.93 8.14 3.91
N VAL A 121 -9.23 9.11 3.33
CA VAL A 121 -9.80 10.42 2.97
C VAL A 121 -10.85 10.25 1.87
N ARG A 122 -10.60 9.43 0.86
CA ARG A 122 -11.57 9.17 -0.22
C ARG A 122 -12.86 8.53 0.31
N PHE A 123 -12.77 7.53 1.18
CA PHE A 123 -13.95 6.93 1.82
C PHE A 123 -14.73 7.94 2.64
N LEU A 124 -14.03 8.79 3.41
CA LEU A 124 -14.69 9.82 4.20
C LEU A 124 -15.36 10.87 3.31
N THR A 125 -14.71 11.29 2.25
CA THR A 125 -15.27 12.26 1.29
C THR A 125 -16.53 11.70 0.64
N ASP A 126 -16.47 10.46 0.16
CA ASP A 126 -17.64 9.82 -0.46
C ASP A 126 -18.81 9.68 0.52
N HIS A 127 -18.51 9.33 1.78
CA HIS A 127 -19.54 9.28 2.82
C HIS A 127 -20.22 10.65 3.06
N ILE A 128 -19.44 11.74 3.09
CA ILE A 128 -19.97 13.10 3.25
C ILE A 128 -20.80 13.52 2.03
N ASP A 129 -20.39 13.08 0.84
CA ASP A 129 -21.07 13.37 -0.44
C ASP A 129 -22.31 12.47 -0.67
N GLY A 130 -22.62 11.56 0.24
CA GLY A 130 -23.82 10.70 0.20
C GLY A 130 -23.59 9.32 -0.41
N ASP A 131 -22.39 8.77 -0.32
CA ASP A 131 -22.00 7.41 -0.74
C ASP A 131 -22.30 7.12 -2.23
N ASN A 132 -21.84 8.01 -3.12
CA ASN A 132 -22.14 7.97 -4.55
C ASN A 132 -21.08 7.28 -5.42
N TYR A 133 -19.85 7.15 -4.92
CA TYR A 133 -18.71 6.64 -5.69
C TYR A 133 -18.40 5.18 -5.39
N PHE A 134 -18.17 4.84 -4.13
CA PHE A 134 -17.86 3.47 -3.73
C PHE A 134 -19.14 2.67 -3.48
N SER A 135 -19.22 1.47 -4.05
CA SER A 135 -20.32 0.56 -3.78
C SER A 135 -20.41 0.22 -2.30
N ILE A 136 -21.59 0.41 -1.70
CA ILE A 136 -21.89 0.06 -0.32
C ILE A 136 -23.01 -0.98 -0.26
N HIS A 137 -22.97 -1.81 0.77
CA HIS A 137 -24.01 -2.82 1.06
C HIS A 137 -24.83 -2.50 2.30
N ARG A 138 -24.47 -1.43 3.01
CA ARG A 138 -25.11 -0.94 4.22
C ARG A 138 -24.82 0.55 4.45
N GLU A 139 -25.72 1.22 5.14
CA GLU A 139 -25.50 2.60 5.57
C GLU A 139 -24.25 2.75 6.44
N GLY A 140 -23.49 3.81 6.24
CA GLY A 140 -22.27 4.13 6.99
C GLY A 140 -21.05 3.23 6.68
N GLN A 141 -21.11 2.37 5.65
CA GLN A 141 -20.00 1.46 5.34
C GLN A 141 -18.73 2.22 4.96
N ASN A 142 -18.84 3.31 4.19
CA ASN A 142 -17.66 4.11 3.84
C ASN A 142 -17.10 4.88 5.05
N LEU A 143 -17.92 5.25 6.01
CA LEU A 143 -17.44 5.81 7.27
C LEU A 143 -16.63 4.77 8.08
N ASP A 144 -17.11 3.53 8.17
CA ASP A 144 -16.38 2.44 8.81
C ASP A 144 -15.05 2.16 8.09
N ARG A 145 -15.05 2.15 6.75
CA ARG A 145 -13.82 2.04 5.93
C ARG A 145 -12.85 3.19 6.22
N ALA A 146 -13.32 4.42 6.29
CA ALA A 146 -12.46 5.55 6.64
C ALA A 146 -11.83 5.38 8.03
N HIS A 147 -12.60 4.96 9.03
CA HIS A 147 -12.10 4.70 10.38
C HIS A 147 -11.01 3.63 10.41
N THR A 148 -11.19 2.52 9.69
CA THR A 148 -10.17 1.46 9.61
C THR A 148 -8.88 1.95 8.99
N GLN A 149 -8.94 2.74 7.91
CA GLN A 149 -7.76 3.30 7.26
C GLN A 149 -7.02 4.27 8.20
N PHE A 150 -7.72 5.17 8.88
CA PHE A 150 -7.09 6.09 9.84
C PHE A 150 -6.50 5.37 11.05
N LYS A 151 -7.15 4.30 11.51
CA LYS A 151 -6.60 3.42 12.55
C LYS A 151 -5.32 2.74 12.07
N LEU A 152 -5.32 2.23 10.84
CA LEU A 152 -4.15 1.58 10.25
C LEU A 152 -2.97 2.55 10.11
N VAL A 153 -3.23 3.79 9.65
CA VAL A 153 -2.20 4.86 9.62
C VAL A 153 -1.62 5.11 11.01
N THR A 154 -2.47 5.22 12.03
CA THR A 154 -2.02 5.43 13.40
C THR A 154 -1.15 4.27 13.90
N ASP A 155 -1.48 3.05 13.54
CA ASP A 155 -0.68 1.88 13.91
C ASP A 155 0.65 1.82 13.15
N MET A 156 0.66 2.19 11.85
CA MET A 156 1.90 2.37 11.09
C MET A 156 2.83 3.40 11.74
N GLU A 157 2.28 4.53 12.23
CA GLU A 157 3.06 5.54 12.94
C GLU A 157 3.70 5.00 14.22
N ARG A 158 2.96 4.19 14.98
CA ARG A 158 3.49 3.51 16.18
C ARG A 158 4.58 2.50 15.84
N LYS A 159 4.50 1.85 14.68
CA LYS A 159 5.42 0.81 14.21
C LYS A 159 6.48 1.36 13.24
N TRP A 160 6.57 2.68 13.08
CA TRP A 160 7.32 3.36 12.02
C TRP A 160 8.78 2.93 11.92
N ASP A 161 9.49 2.90 13.04
CA ASP A 161 10.90 2.52 13.03
C ASP A 161 11.09 1.04 12.67
N LYS A 162 10.17 0.18 13.09
CA LYS A 162 10.18 -1.24 12.69
C LYS A 162 9.90 -1.43 11.20
N MET A 163 9.03 -0.63 10.61
CA MET A 163 8.79 -0.68 9.16
C MET A 163 10.05 -0.29 8.39
N LYS A 164 10.75 0.78 8.79
CA LYS A 164 12.04 1.18 8.18
C LYS A 164 13.11 0.11 8.33
N GLU A 165 13.24 -0.47 9.51
CA GLU A 165 14.17 -1.57 9.80
C GLU A 165 13.91 -2.76 8.86
N ILE A 166 12.66 -3.18 8.74
CA ILE A 166 12.26 -4.28 7.85
C ILE A 166 12.61 -3.99 6.39
N VAL A 167 12.32 -2.80 5.90
CA VAL A 167 12.66 -2.43 4.51
C VAL A 167 14.18 -2.51 4.30
N ASN A 168 14.96 -1.93 5.20
CA ASN A 168 16.43 -1.95 5.10
C ASN A 168 16.99 -3.38 5.09
N GLU A 169 16.50 -4.25 5.98
CA GLU A 169 16.89 -5.65 6.05
C GLU A 169 16.56 -6.40 4.75
N GLU A 170 15.33 -6.25 4.23
CA GLU A 170 14.91 -6.97 3.03
C GLU A 170 15.61 -6.45 1.76
N VAL A 171 15.92 -5.15 1.71
CA VAL A 171 16.77 -4.57 0.64
C VAL A 171 18.18 -5.13 0.69
N GLN A 172 18.80 -5.20 1.87
CA GLN A 172 20.14 -5.77 2.03
C GLN A 172 20.16 -7.25 1.64
N ASN A 173 19.18 -8.02 2.13
CA ASN A 173 19.03 -9.44 1.79
C ASN A 173 18.84 -9.68 0.27
N ALA A 174 18.16 -8.78 -0.42
CA ALA A 174 17.96 -8.88 -1.87
C ALA A 174 19.26 -8.62 -2.62
N LYS A 175 20.07 -7.65 -2.18
CA LYS A 175 21.40 -7.35 -2.75
C LYS A 175 22.37 -8.53 -2.59
N GLU A 176 22.44 -9.12 -1.40
CA GLU A 176 23.33 -10.24 -1.10
C GLU A 176 22.99 -11.51 -1.89
N ASN A 177 21.71 -11.73 -2.17
CA ASN A 177 21.23 -12.90 -2.93
C ASN A 177 21.21 -12.67 -4.46
N GLY A 178 21.82 -11.58 -4.97
CA GLY A 178 21.93 -11.29 -6.40
C GLY A 178 20.59 -10.97 -7.09
N SER A 179 19.54 -10.68 -6.32
CA SER A 179 18.20 -10.38 -6.84
C SER A 179 17.99 -8.87 -7.09
N CYS A 180 18.93 -8.03 -6.66
CA CYS A 180 18.90 -6.59 -6.83
C CYS A 180 20.08 -6.17 -7.72
N CYS A 181 19.82 -5.98 -9.02
CA CYS A 181 20.77 -5.25 -9.88
C CYS A 181 20.55 -3.74 -9.62
N ILE A 182 21.59 -3.06 -9.27
CA ILE A 182 21.64 -1.59 -9.20
C ILE A 182 21.80 -1.05 -10.61
#